data_286e2592e272a3c21707e3a51735428c
#
_entry.id   286e2592e272a3c21707e3a51735428c
#
_cell.length_a   1.000
_cell.length_b   1.000
_cell.length_c   1.000
_cell.angle_alpha   90.00
_cell.angle_beta   90.00
_cell.angle_gamma   90.00
#
_symmetry.space_group_name_H-M   'P 1'
#
loop_
_entity.id
_entity.type
_entity.pdbx_description
1 polymer ?
#
loop_
_entity_poly.entity_id
_entity_poly.type
_entity_poly.pdbx_seq_one_letter_code
_entity_poly.pdbx_strand_id
1 'polypeptide(L)'
;GNIRKKGKSQSGDVVSVDSLAPTLCNTTTQKGPLKILLAGNLPGSHEQNGRVDDPEGISPTLNTMQGGGRQPKIRVREATKQGYAEASVGDSVNLSHPNSKTRRGRVGEGIANTLVTGDSQGVVMPNFRIRKLTPRECWRLQGFPDWAFDRAQEVNSNSQLYKQAGNSVTVNVIKEIARYL
;
A
#
# COMPACT_ATOMS: atom_id res chain seq x y z
N GLY A 1 -28.41 6.35 -22.18
CA GLY A 1 -29.12 7.59 -22.56
C GLY A 1 -28.17 8.78 -22.60
N ASN A 2 -28.65 9.91 -23.09
CA ASN A 2 -27.87 11.15 -23.13
C ASN A 2 -28.37 12.10 -22.05
N ILE A 3 -27.48 12.57 -21.16
CA ILE A 3 -27.81 13.48 -20.06
C ILE A 3 -27.99 14.95 -20.51
N ARG A 4 -27.68 15.29 -21.75
CA ARG A 4 -27.88 16.62 -22.33
C ARG A 4 -29.16 16.65 -23.15
N LYS A 5 -30.06 17.59 -22.84
CA LYS A 5 -31.32 17.77 -23.52
C LYS A 5 -31.22 18.19 -25.00
N LYS A 6 -30.06 18.59 -25.48
CA LYS A 6 -29.82 18.98 -26.89
C LYS A 6 -28.40 18.55 -27.27
N GLY A 7 -28.27 17.72 -28.27
CA GLY A 7 -27.05 17.50 -29.01
C GLY A 7 -26.62 16.05 -29.09
N LYS A 8 -26.13 15.68 -30.22
CA LYS A 8 -25.48 14.41 -30.52
C LYS A 8 -23.99 14.49 -30.11
N SER A 9 -23.70 14.77 -28.84
CA SER A 9 -22.32 14.88 -28.36
C SER A 9 -21.98 13.68 -27.50
N GLN A 10 -20.91 12.98 -27.81
CA GLN A 10 -20.39 11.83 -27.03
C GLN A 10 -20.14 12.16 -25.56
N SER A 11 -19.89 13.44 -25.24
CA SER A 11 -19.60 13.89 -23.86
C SER A 11 -20.82 13.90 -22.92
N GLY A 12 -22.02 13.60 -23.43
CA GLY A 12 -23.24 13.51 -22.63
C GLY A 12 -23.84 12.11 -22.57
N ASP A 13 -23.18 11.13 -23.17
CA ASP A 13 -23.71 9.77 -23.22
C ASP A 13 -23.46 9.02 -21.93
N VAL A 14 -24.49 8.38 -21.41
CA VAL A 14 -24.40 7.46 -20.29
C VAL A 14 -24.32 6.06 -20.87
N VAL A 15 -23.19 5.40 -20.65
CA VAL A 15 -22.93 4.05 -21.14
C VAL A 15 -23.42 3.03 -20.12
N SER A 16 -24.09 1.97 -20.59
CA SER A 16 -24.47 0.84 -19.73
C SER A 16 -23.21 0.11 -19.24
N VAL A 17 -23.27 -0.43 -18.03
CA VAL A 17 -22.18 -1.23 -17.44
C VAL A 17 -21.82 -2.46 -18.28
N ASP A 18 -22.76 -2.95 -19.11
CA ASP A 18 -22.57 -4.13 -19.96
C ASP A 18 -22.15 -3.78 -21.39
N SER A 19 -21.91 -2.49 -21.70
CA SER A 19 -21.50 -2.05 -23.03
C SER A 19 -20.04 -1.57 -23.04
N LEU A 20 -19.39 -1.69 -24.22
CA LEU A 20 -18.05 -1.12 -24.41
C LEU A 20 -18.09 0.40 -24.26
N ALA A 21 -17.27 0.92 -23.35
CA ALA A 21 -17.14 2.35 -23.17
C ALA A 21 -16.46 2.99 -24.40
N PRO A 22 -16.92 4.19 -24.84
CA PRO A 22 -16.23 4.92 -25.89
C PRO A 22 -14.82 5.32 -25.44
N THR A 23 -13.94 5.55 -26.40
CA THR A 23 -12.58 6.00 -26.12
C THR A 23 -12.58 7.29 -25.29
N LEU A 24 -11.92 7.26 -24.14
CA LEU A 24 -11.78 8.43 -23.29
C LEU A 24 -10.77 9.39 -23.92
N CYS A 25 -11.26 10.55 -24.36
CA CYS A 25 -10.39 11.63 -24.84
C CYS A 25 -9.84 12.43 -23.66
N ASN A 26 -8.53 12.60 -23.60
CA ASN A 26 -7.84 13.38 -22.56
C ASN A 26 -7.89 14.87 -22.90
N THR A 27 -9.08 15.49 -22.82
CA THR A 27 -9.20 16.93 -22.92
C THR A 27 -9.73 17.51 -21.61
N THR A 28 -9.06 18.48 -21.08
CA THR A 28 -9.32 19.19 -19.81
C THR A 28 -10.70 19.84 -19.74
N THR A 29 -11.43 19.88 -20.84
CA THR A 29 -12.75 20.51 -20.97
C THR A 29 -13.93 19.53 -21.04
N GLN A 30 -13.67 18.22 -21.03
CA GLN A 30 -14.76 17.24 -21.10
C GLN A 30 -15.36 16.97 -19.72
N LYS A 31 -16.51 17.55 -19.47
CA LYS A 31 -17.44 17.14 -18.40
C LYS A 31 -18.14 15.84 -18.80
N GLY A 32 -17.38 14.75 -18.98
CA GLY A 32 -17.91 13.43 -19.30
C GLY A 32 -18.56 12.73 -18.09
N PRO A 33 -19.40 11.72 -18.31
CA PRO A 33 -20.03 10.94 -17.25
C PRO A 33 -19.05 10.05 -16.47
N LEU A 34 -17.90 9.70 -17.06
CA LEU A 34 -16.84 8.95 -16.37
C LEU A 34 -15.90 9.93 -15.69
N LYS A 35 -15.98 9.99 -14.38
CA LYS A 35 -15.04 10.77 -13.56
C LYS A 35 -14.05 9.82 -12.91
N ILE A 36 -12.76 10.11 -13.08
CA ILE A 36 -11.72 9.55 -12.23
C ILE A 36 -11.90 10.20 -10.86
N LEU A 37 -12.21 9.39 -9.85
CA LEU A 37 -12.29 9.87 -8.49
C LEU A 37 -10.86 10.02 -7.96
N LEU A 38 -10.46 11.27 -7.69
CA LEU A 38 -9.18 11.58 -7.07
C LEU A 38 -9.36 11.73 -5.57
N ALA A 39 -8.66 10.92 -4.79
CA ALA A 39 -8.59 11.08 -3.34
C ALA A 39 -7.76 12.31 -2.95
N GLY A 40 -6.89 12.79 -3.83
CA GLY A 40 -6.12 14.00 -3.64
C GLY A 40 -4.96 14.15 -4.61
N ASN A 41 -4.09 15.13 -4.32
CA ASN A 41 -2.85 15.33 -5.04
C ASN A 41 -1.70 15.52 -4.04
N LEU A 42 -0.52 15.01 -4.37
CA LEU A 42 0.68 15.13 -3.53
C LEU A 42 1.25 16.56 -3.64
N PRO A 43 1.54 17.23 -2.52
CA PRO A 43 2.14 18.57 -2.55
C PRO A 43 3.52 18.53 -3.22
N GLY A 44 3.81 19.57 -4.02
CA GLY A 44 5.10 19.70 -4.70
C GLY A 44 5.29 18.87 -5.96
N SER A 45 4.31 18.08 -6.35
CA SER A 45 4.32 17.31 -7.60
C SER A 45 3.47 17.99 -8.67
N HIS A 46 3.85 17.80 -9.96
CA HIS A 46 2.94 18.14 -11.05
C HIS A 46 1.60 17.43 -10.89
N GLU A 47 0.51 18.12 -11.26
CA GLU A 47 -0.86 17.62 -11.07
C GLU A 47 -1.07 16.18 -11.58
N GLN A 48 -0.46 15.80 -12.69
CA GLN A 48 -0.55 14.44 -13.23
C GLN A 48 0.30 13.41 -12.48
N ASN A 49 1.43 13.82 -11.92
CA ASN A 49 2.36 12.92 -11.24
C ASN A 49 2.03 12.75 -9.76
N GLY A 50 1.30 13.71 -9.18
CA GLY A 50 0.91 13.71 -7.77
C GLY A 50 -0.47 13.14 -7.50
N ARG A 51 -1.18 12.60 -8.50
CA ARG A 51 -2.52 12.04 -8.32
C ARG A 51 -2.52 10.88 -7.35
N VAL A 52 -3.48 10.89 -6.45
CA VAL A 52 -3.83 9.77 -5.59
C VAL A 52 -5.24 9.38 -5.95
N ASP A 53 -5.38 8.21 -6.54
CA ASP A 53 -6.69 7.70 -6.97
C ASP A 53 -7.46 7.14 -5.77
N ASP A 54 -8.79 7.29 -5.81
CA ASP A 54 -9.67 6.66 -4.85
C ASP A 54 -9.69 5.14 -5.13
N PRO A 55 -9.47 4.27 -4.13
CA PRO A 55 -9.48 2.82 -4.33
C PRO A 55 -10.81 2.27 -4.83
N GLU A 56 -11.92 3.01 -4.64
CA GLU A 56 -13.25 2.66 -5.16
C GLU A 56 -13.50 3.29 -6.55
N GLY A 57 -12.58 4.09 -7.06
CA GLY A 57 -12.65 4.75 -8.36
C GLY A 57 -12.02 3.96 -9.50
N ILE A 58 -12.20 4.46 -10.73
CA ILE A 58 -11.54 3.92 -11.92
C ILE A 58 -10.14 4.51 -11.99
N SER A 59 -9.11 3.66 -11.97
CA SER A 59 -7.73 4.08 -12.14
C SER A 59 -7.47 4.59 -13.57
N PRO A 60 -6.70 5.67 -13.73
CA PRO A 60 -6.22 6.08 -15.04
C PRO A 60 -5.28 5.03 -15.65
N THR A 61 -5.01 5.14 -16.95
CA THR A 61 -4.08 4.26 -17.64
C THR A 61 -2.72 4.23 -16.92
N LEU A 62 -2.30 3.05 -16.52
CA LEU A 62 -0.97 2.84 -15.94
C LEU A 62 0.07 3.04 -17.04
N ASN A 63 0.92 4.03 -16.87
CA ASN A 63 2.10 4.20 -17.71
C ASN A 63 3.25 3.30 -17.23
N THR A 64 4.34 3.24 -17.96
CA THR A 64 5.46 2.32 -17.73
C THR A 64 6.19 2.48 -16.40
N MET A 65 5.76 3.40 -15.54
CA MET A 65 6.24 3.65 -14.17
C MET A 65 7.76 3.78 -14.01
N GLN A 66 8.47 4.07 -15.10
CA GLN A 66 9.93 4.22 -15.09
C GLN A 66 10.31 5.69 -14.82
N GLY A 67 10.61 6.00 -13.56
CA GLY A 67 11.16 7.27 -13.13
C GLY A 67 10.16 8.44 -13.03
N GLY A 68 10.63 9.59 -12.59
CA GLY A 68 9.89 10.86 -12.59
C GLY A 68 8.72 10.96 -11.60
N GLY A 69 8.70 10.21 -10.50
CA GLY A 69 7.64 10.31 -9.48
C GLY A 69 6.27 9.78 -9.93
N ARG A 70 6.23 8.99 -11.00
CA ARG A 70 4.99 8.45 -11.61
C ARG A 70 4.48 7.15 -10.98
N GLN A 71 5.16 6.67 -9.96
CA GLN A 71 4.75 5.44 -9.26
C GLN A 71 3.53 5.72 -8.41
N PRO A 72 2.45 4.93 -8.54
CA PRO A 72 1.32 5.02 -7.63
C PRO A 72 1.78 4.77 -6.18
N LYS A 73 1.19 5.51 -5.24
CA LYS A 73 1.50 5.43 -3.82
C LYS A 73 0.22 5.29 -3.00
N ILE A 74 0.33 4.66 -1.86
CA ILE A 74 -0.75 4.57 -0.87
C ILE A 74 -0.50 5.61 0.22
N ARG A 75 -1.54 6.30 0.65
CA ARG A 75 -1.48 7.17 1.83
C ARG A 75 -1.82 6.38 3.09
N VAL A 76 -0.87 6.35 4.00
CA VAL A 76 -1.03 5.75 5.33
C VAL A 76 -1.18 6.86 6.36
N ARG A 77 -2.30 6.89 7.09
CA ARG A 77 -2.56 7.94 8.09
C ARG A 77 -1.47 7.97 9.16
N GLU A 78 -0.91 9.14 9.41
CA GLU A 78 0.08 9.42 10.47
C GLU A 78 -0.18 10.73 11.18
N ALA A 79 0.31 10.87 12.42
CA ALA A 79 0.24 12.10 13.20
C ALA A 79 1.36 13.08 12.84
N THR A 80 1.50 13.37 11.55
CA THR A 80 2.40 14.40 11.01
C THR A 80 1.61 15.67 10.68
N LYS A 81 2.29 16.78 10.36
CA LYS A 81 1.62 18.00 9.87
C LYS A 81 0.79 17.74 8.61
N GLN A 82 1.26 16.82 7.77
CA GLN A 82 0.61 16.40 6.53
C GLN A 82 -0.55 15.42 6.76
N GLY A 83 -0.61 14.76 7.93
CA GLY A 83 -1.65 13.81 8.31
C GLY A 83 -1.46 12.40 7.75
N TYR A 84 -0.46 12.15 6.92
CA TYR A 84 -0.18 10.85 6.30
C TYR A 84 1.31 10.67 5.97
N ALA A 85 1.71 9.42 5.75
CA ALA A 85 2.94 9.03 5.06
C ALA A 85 2.59 8.32 3.75
N GLU A 86 3.48 8.37 2.78
CA GLU A 86 3.34 7.69 1.49
C GLU A 86 4.01 6.33 1.56
N ALA A 87 3.36 5.31 0.98
CA ALA A 87 3.91 3.97 0.86
C ALA A 87 3.87 3.50 -0.59
N SER A 88 4.95 2.95 -1.05
CA SER A 88 5.15 2.35 -2.37
C SER A 88 5.06 0.82 -2.30
N VAL A 89 4.99 0.17 -3.45
CA VAL A 89 5.04 -1.30 -3.53
C VAL A 89 6.34 -1.82 -2.90
N GLY A 90 6.23 -2.78 -2.01
CA GLY A 90 7.34 -3.36 -1.26
C GLY A 90 7.59 -2.70 0.11
N ASP A 91 7.01 -1.54 0.38
CA ASP A 91 7.14 -0.89 1.68
C ASP A 91 6.36 -1.62 2.76
N SER A 92 6.88 -1.58 3.98
CA SER A 92 6.18 -2.10 5.15
C SER A 92 5.21 -1.08 5.73
N VAL A 93 4.12 -1.55 6.29
CA VAL A 93 3.12 -0.73 6.96
C VAL A 93 2.77 -1.31 8.33
N ASN A 94 2.89 -0.50 9.36
CA ASN A 94 2.43 -0.89 10.69
C ASN A 94 0.91 -0.71 10.78
N LEU A 95 0.20 -1.82 10.90
CA LEU A 95 -1.28 -1.89 10.94
C LEU A 95 -1.86 -1.74 12.35
N SER A 96 -1.02 -1.67 13.39
CA SER A 96 -1.53 -1.50 14.75
C SER A 96 -2.15 -0.12 14.94
N HIS A 97 -3.30 -0.07 15.62
CA HIS A 97 -4.03 1.15 15.93
C HIS A 97 -4.26 2.08 14.71
N PRO A 98 -4.97 1.63 13.67
CA PRO A 98 -5.12 2.35 12.40
C PRO A 98 -5.75 3.74 12.58
N ASN A 99 -6.56 3.94 13.61
CA ASN A 99 -7.25 5.21 13.92
C ASN A 99 -6.48 6.11 14.89
N SER A 100 -5.25 5.77 15.26
CA SER A 100 -4.46 6.59 16.19
C SER A 100 -4.20 7.98 15.61
N LYS A 101 -4.44 9.01 16.43
CA LYS A 101 -4.17 10.41 16.10
C LYS A 101 -2.76 10.87 16.49
N THR A 102 -2.01 10.02 17.20
CA THR A 102 -0.68 10.36 17.75
C THR A 102 0.45 9.52 17.16
N ARG A 103 0.15 8.46 16.43
CA ARG A 103 1.14 7.52 15.93
C ARG A 103 1.86 8.04 14.68
N ARG A 104 3.19 7.86 14.66
CA ARG A 104 4.10 8.23 13.56
C ARG A 104 4.95 7.02 13.17
N GLY A 105 5.67 7.11 12.05
CA GLY A 105 6.60 6.07 11.58
C GLY A 105 5.90 4.77 11.24
N ARG A 106 4.74 4.83 10.57
CA ARG A 106 3.97 3.66 10.20
C ARG A 106 4.45 3.01 8.92
N VAL A 107 5.11 3.77 8.06
CA VAL A 107 5.68 3.30 6.79
C VAL A 107 7.17 3.08 6.96
N GLY A 108 7.66 1.93 6.54
CA GLY A 108 9.07 1.60 6.44
C GLY A 108 9.43 1.40 4.97
N GLU A 109 10.26 2.31 4.42
CA GLU A 109 10.66 2.32 3.01
C GLU A 109 11.62 1.17 2.73
N GLY A 110 11.11 0.08 2.15
CA GLY A 110 11.87 -1.14 1.87
C GLY A 110 12.42 -1.86 3.11
N ILE A 111 12.03 -1.44 4.31
CA ILE A 111 12.49 -1.99 5.60
C ILE A 111 11.29 -2.33 6.46
N ALA A 112 11.32 -3.47 7.13
CA ALA A 112 10.27 -3.81 8.09
C ALA A 112 10.37 -2.93 9.35
N ASN A 113 9.23 -2.44 9.83
CA ASN A 113 9.15 -1.82 11.15
C ASN A 113 9.45 -2.86 12.24
N THR A 114 9.77 -2.41 13.45
CA THR A 114 10.00 -3.29 14.60
C THR A 114 8.88 -4.29 14.77
N LEU A 115 9.20 -5.58 14.78
CA LEU A 115 8.25 -6.64 15.04
C LEU A 115 7.77 -6.55 16.49
N VAL A 116 6.47 -6.64 16.66
CA VAL A 116 5.82 -6.74 17.98
C VAL A 116 5.21 -8.14 18.13
N THR A 117 4.73 -8.46 19.31
CA THR A 117 4.17 -9.79 19.64
C THR A 117 2.87 -10.14 18.92
N GLY A 118 2.34 -9.24 18.09
CA GLY A 118 1.12 -9.43 17.31
C GLY A 118 1.35 -9.36 15.80
N ASP A 119 0.29 -9.62 15.05
CA ASP A 119 0.24 -9.64 13.58
C ASP A 119 0.04 -8.25 12.95
N SER A 120 0.76 -7.26 13.45
CA SER A 120 0.53 -5.84 13.10
C SER A 120 1.40 -5.31 11.95
N GLN A 121 2.18 -6.16 11.31
CA GLN A 121 2.99 -5.76 10.15
C GLN A 121 2.32 -6.17 8.84
N GLY A 122 2.33 -5.27 7.86
CA GLY A 122 1.87 -5.53 6.50
C GLY A 122 2.89 -5.07 5.48
N VAL A 123 2.71 -5.49 4.25
CA VAL A 123 3.50 -5.09 3.08
C VAL A 123 2.57 -4.62 1.97
N VAL A 124 2.97 -3.57 1.26
CA VAL A 124 2.26 -3.07 0.08
C VAL A 124 2.55 -3.98 -1.11
N MET A 125 1.50 -4.60 -1.65
CA MET A 125 1.57 -5.51 -2.79
C MET A 125 1.54 -4.75 -4.13
N PRO A 126 1.95 -5.35 -5.25
CA PRO A 126 1.91 -4.73 -6.58
C PRO A 126 0.52 -4.23 -7.02
N ASN A 127 -0.55 -4.76 -6.44
CA ASN A 127 -1.94 -4.33 -6.66
C ASN A 127 -2.39 -3.22 -5.67
N PHE A 128 -1.45 -2.57 -4.99
CA PHE A 128 -1.67 -1.53 -3.98
C PHE A 128 -2.53 -1.96 -2.78
N ARG A 129 -2.73 -3.25 -2.57
CA ARG A 129 -3.33 -3.77 -1.35
C ARG A 129 -2.27 -4.01 -0.29
N ILE A 130 -2.62 -3.75 0.96
CA ILE A 130 -1.77 -4.06 2.09
C ILE A 130 -2.11 -5.47 2.57
N ARG A 131 -1.13 -6.35 2.56
CA ARG A 131 -1.22 -7.71 3.08
C ARG A 131 -0.47 -7.81 4.41
N LYS A 132 -1.06 -8.44 5.40
CA LYS A 132 -0.35 -8.78 6.64
C LYS A 132 0.79 -9.75 6.34
N LEU A 133 1.90 -9.60 7.05
CA LEU A 133 2.98 -10.59 7.02
C LEU A 133 2.51 -11.89 7.70
N THR A 134 2.95 -13.01 7.16
CA THR A 134 2.76 -14.32 7.77
C THR A 134 3.74 -14.54 8.93
N PRO A 135 3.47 -15.47 9.87
CA PRO A 135 4.41 -15.79 10.94
C PRO A 135 5.80 -16.20 10.41
N ARG A 136 5.84 -16.98 9.31
CA ARG A 136 7.10 -17.40 8.66
C ARG A 136 7.92 -16.19 8.16
N GLU A 137 7.26 -15.21 7.54
CA GLU A 137 7.92 -13.99 7.09
C GLU A 137 8.48 -13.19 8.28
N CYS A 138 7.75 -13.12 9.39
CA CYS A 138 8.25 -12.47 10.62
C CYS A 138 9.49 -13.18 11.18
N TRP A 139 9.52 -14.51 11.16
CA TRP A 139 10.69 -15.30 11.59
C TRP A 139 11.90 -15.07 10.66
N ARG A 140 11.67 -15.03 9.33
CA ARG A 140 12.71 -14.70 8.35
C ARG A 140 13.27 -13.30 8.54
N LEU A 141 12.45 -12.31 8.86
CA LEU A 141 12.89 -10.94 9.19
C LEU A 141 13.80 -10.90 10.43
N GLN A 142 13.61 -11.80 11.39
CA GLN A 142 14.51 -11.97 12.53
C GLN A 142 15.76 -12.79 12.20
N GLY A 143 15.86 -13.32 10.97
CA GLY A 143 17.02 -14.09 10.52
C GLY A 143 16.99 -15.56 10.93
N PHE A 144 15.84 -16.09 11.38
CA PHE A 144 15.71 -17.51 11.65
C PHE A 144 15.68 -18.32 10.35
N PRO A 145 16.35 -19.48 10.29
CA PRO A 145 16.27 -20.39 9.16
C PRO A 145 14.90 -21.08 9.11
N ASP A 146 14.44 -21.42 7.90
CA ASP A 146 13.12 -22.01 7.69
C ASP A 146 12.89 -23.30 8.46
N TRP A 147 13.91 -24.14 8.61
CA TRP A 147 13.80 -25.38 9.41
C TRP A 147 13.41 -25.14 10.88
N ALA A 148 13.85 -24.03 11.46
CA ALA A 148 13.51 -23.67 12.83
C ALA A 148 12.01 -23.27 12.92
N PHE A 149 11.51 -22.53 11.93
CA PHE A 149 10.09 -22.23 11.83
C PHE A 149 9.25 -23.51 11.63
N ASP A 150 9.68 -24.39 10.72
CA ASP A 150 8.95 -25.63 10.40
C ASP A 150 8.76 -26.49 11.66
N ARG A 151 9.80 -26.62 12.50
CA ARG A 151 9.68 -27.30 13.79
C ARG A 151 8.77 -26.60 14.78
N ALA A 152 8.87 -25.27 14.85
CA ALA A 152 8.05 -24.49 15.77
C ALA A 152 6.55 -24.54 15.41
N GLN A 153 6.19 -24.52 14.12
CA GLN A 153 4.80 -24.52 13.67
C GLN A 153 4.08 -25.85 13.93
N GLU A 154 4.80 -26.98 14.09
CA GLU A 154 4.19 -28.29 14.40
C GLU A 154 3.46 -28.28 15.75
N VAL A 155 3.91 -27.44 16.69
CA VAL A 155 3.44 -27.44 18.08
C VAL A 155 2.90 -26.09 18.56
N ASN A 156 2.95 -25.05 17.71
CA ASN A 156 2.52 -23.70 18.08
C ASN A 156 1.44 -23.15 17.14
N SER A 157 0.50 -22.40 17.72
CA SER A 157 -0.46 -21.62 16.93
C SER A 157 0.20 -20.43 16.25
N ASN A 158 -0.42 -19.88 15.19
CA ASN A 158 0.06 -18.68 14.51
C ASN A 158 0.27 -17.50 15.47
N SER A 159 -0.63 -17.33 16.45
CA SER A 159 -0.51 -16.29 17.46
C SER A 159 0.76 -16.44 18.30
N GLN A 160 1.11 -17.67 18.70
CA GLN A 160 2.34 -17.95 19.44
C GLN A 160 3.58 -17.73 18.56
N LEU A 161 3.53 -18.09 17.28
CA LEU A 161 4.63 -17.88 16.33
C LEU A 161 4.91 -16.39 16.11
N TYR A 162 3.88 -15.54 16.00
CA TYR A 162 4.06 -14.07 15.96
C TYR A 162 4.69 -13.55 17.26
N LYS A 163 4.21 -14.04 18.40
CA LYS A 163 4.73 -13.65 19.71
C LYS A 163 6.20 -14.02 19.88
N GLN A 164 6.59 -15.21 19.43
CA GLN A 164 7.99 -15.66 19.44
C GLN A 164 8.86 -14.77 18.56
N ALA A 165 8.42 -14.43 17.32
CA ALA A 165 9.15 -13.51 16.45
C ALA A 165 9.33 -12.13 17.10
N GLY A 166 8.28 -11.56 17.70
CA GLY A 166 8.35 -10.24 18.34
C GLY A 166 9.20 -10.19 19.61
N ASN A 167 9.29 -11.29 20.36
CA ASN A 167 10.10 -11.39 21.58
C ASN A 167 11.57 -11.79 21.30
N SER A 168 11.88 -12.23 20.07
CA SER A 168 13.22 -12.68 19.73
C SER A 168 14.17 -11.50 19.46
N VAL A 169 15.45 -11.77 19.59
CA VAL A 169 16.53 -10.90 19.12
C VAL A 169 16.91 -11.34 17.71
N THR A 170 17.22 -10.39 16.83
CA THR A 170 17.64 -10.68 15.47
C THR A 170 18.89 -11.55 15.45
N VAL A 171 18.80 -12.73 14.84
CA VAL A 171 19.86 -13.75 14.81
C VAL A 171 21.18 -13.20 14.26
N ASN A 172 21.10 -12.38 13.20
CA ASN A 172 22.29 -11.78 12.58
C ASN A 172 23.05 -10.85 13.54
N VAL A 173 22.34 -10.11 14.40
CA VAL A 173 22.97 -9.24 15.42
C VAL A 173 23.72 -10.09 16.45
N ILE A 174 23.10 -11.14 16.96
CA ILE A 174 23.74 -12.04 17.92
C ILE A 174 24.95 -12.72 17.30
N LYS A 175 24.83 -13.16 16.05
CA LYS A 175 25.95 -13.78 15.31
C LYS A 175 27.15 -12.83 15.17
N GLU A 176 26.91 -11.55 14.87
CA GLU A 176 27.99 -10.57 14.78
C GLU A 176 28.59 -10.29 16.14
N ILE A 177 27.83 -10.14 17.21
CA ILE A 177 28.35 -9.97 18.56
C ILE A 177 29.23 -11.17 18.96
N ALA A 178 28.79 -12.40 18.70
CA ALA A 178 29.51 -13.61 19.03
C ALA A 178 30.84 -13.79 18.26
N ARG A 179 31.09 -13.06 17.19
CA ARG A 179 32.39 -13.05 16.48
C ARG A 179 33.46 -12.23 17.18
N TYR A 180 33.07 -11.34 18.08
CA TYR A 180 33.98 -10.46 18.81
C TYR A 180 34.22 -10.94 20.27
N LEU A 181 33.59 -12.04 20.67
CA LEU A 181 33.79 -12.71 21.95
C LEU A 181 34.77 -13.88 21.83
#